data_91728a6976ad3f0f1b68c51a99b7fb2a
#
_entry.id   91728a6976ad3f0f1b68c51a99b7fb2a
#
_cell.length_a   1.000
_cell.length_b   1.000
_cell.length_c   1.000
_cell.angle_alpha   90.00
_cell.angle_beta   90.00
_cell.angle_gamma   90.00
#
_symmetry.space_group_name_H-M   'P 1'
#
loop_
_entity.id
_entity.type
_entity.pdbx_description
1 polymer ?
#
loop_
_entity_poly.entity_id
_entity_poly.type
_entity_poly.pdbx_seq_one_letter_code
_entity_poly.pdbx_strand_id
1 'polypeptide(L)'
;MNNELLKLFDIKDDVVETFTVDHKESNYEIDIRFKPSRFSCPTCGSTHFISKGNKKRFLVSVPVNDKPVKMTYVKRYKCIDCNASFSDVNPIAYGDWSFTRTAIISILNRLKPYNATYASIARIFGVSSTRIMEIFDTFVRIKRHSLPRVLLIDEFHFSRNSKYKYPAILMNFENNLIIDIVESRTHDIMSDYLFKIDLEERKKVEYICTDMSFIFKPLLKTYFPNSTLLVDHFHVTRLINDQLNHTRKRIMRKYVKNKKSREYRLLKHRYKILLKSKNNIDNETFKYDKIMECHVTENMILETLLSFDDELRQAYNAKEEYLIFDQVSKGEVNNSNKRKELDAVIKKFKHTHVEESISVAVTLEHWKEEILNSFTWIN
;
A
#
# COMPACT_ATOMS: atom_id res chain seq x y z
N MET A 1 12.35 6.63 49.45
CA MET A 1 11.06 6.13 48.92
C MET A 1 10.78 6.56 47.46
N ASN A 2 11.51 7.52 46.90
CA ASN A 2 11.28 8.01 45.54
C ASN A 2 12.14 7.33 44.44
N ASN A 3 13.18 6.56 44.78
CA ASN A 3 14.13 6.00 43.85
C ASN A 3 13.54 4.97 42.86
N GLU A 4 12.56 4.18 43.27
CA GLU A 4 11.94 3.17 42.42
C GLU A 4 11.02 3.79 41.36
N LEU A 5 10.31 4.88 41.69
CA LEU A 5 9.47 5.57 40.74
C LEU A 5 10.30 6.28 39.66
N LEU A 6 11.46 6.84 39.98
CA LEU A 6 12.36 7.45 39.02
C LEU A 6 12.92 6.43 38.02
N LYS A 7 13.18 5.20 38.49
CA LYS A 7 13.62 4.10 37.61
C LYS A 7 12.58 3.71 36.57
N LEU A 8 11.28 3.78 36.88
CA LEU A 8 10.20 3.54 35.89
C LEU A 8 10.26 4.48 34.68
N PHE A 9 10.82 5.65 34.87
CA PHE A 9 10.94 6.69 33.82
C PHE A 9 12.36 6.81 33.28
N ASP A 10 13.27 5.90 33.66
CA ASP A 10 14.69 5.92 33.28
C ASP A 10 15.39 7.24 33.70
N ILE A 11 15.04 7.76 34.89
CA ILE A 11 15.59 8.99 35.45
C ILE A 11 16.58 8.64 36.55
N LYS A 12 17.81 9.10 36.43
CA LYS A 12 18.84 8.95 37.44
C LYS A 12 18.57 9.85 38.63
N ASP A 13 18.70 9.30 39.83
CA ASP A 13 18.42 9.99 41.08
C ASP A 13 19.39 11.16 41.37
N ASP A 14 20.62 11.01 40.93
CA ASP A 14 21.69 12.01 41.12
C ASP A 14 21.42 13.33 40.41
N VAL A 15 20.61 13.37 39.37
CA VAL A 15 20.26 14.59 38.62
C VAL A 15 18.98 15.29 39.14
N VAL A 16 18.25 14.66 40.05
CA VAL A 16 16.98 15.16 40.55
C VAL A 16 17.18 16.03 41.82
N GLU A 17 16.55 17.20 41.88
CA GLU A 17 16.48 18.08 43.03
C GLU A 17 15.20 17.83 43.86
N THR A 18 14.04 17.83 43.18
CA THR A 18 12.73 17.49 43.80
C THR A 18 11.87 16.71 42.85
N PHE A 19 11.01 15.86 43.43
CA PHE A 19 10.10 15.01 42.71
C PHE A 19 8.77 14.85 43.48
N THR A 20 7.64 15.17 42.84
CA THR A 20 6.29 14.99 43.38
C THR A 20 5.38 14.42 42.32
N VAL A 21 4.44 13.56 42.70
CA VAL A 21 3.46 12.95 41.81
C VAL A 21 2.06 13.37 42.26
N ASP A 22 1.30 13.93 41.30
CA ASP A 22 -0.10 14.25 41.46
C ASP A 22 -0.95 13.29 40.59
N HIS A 23 -1.87 12.59 41.19
CA HIS A 23 -2.76 11.66 40.52
C HIS A 23 -4.09 12.34 40.22
N LYS A 24 -4.38 12.54 38.95
CA LYS A 24 -5.67 13.03 38.45
C LYS A 24 -6.50 11.88 37.90
N GLU A 25 -7.80 12.09 37.75
CA GLU A 25 -8.70 11.04 37.18
C GLU A 25 -8.24 10.51 35.83
N SER A 26 -7.78 11.41 34.94
CA SER A 26 -7.45 11.08 33.54
C SER A 26 -5.95 10.95 33.25
N ASN A 27 -5.07 11.43 34.14
CA ASN A 27 -3.62 11.42 33.91
C ASN A 27 -2.82 11.53 35.20
N TYR A 28 -1.51 11.26 35.10
CA TYR A 28 -0.54 11.58 36.14
C TYR A 28 0.21 12.85 35.78
N GLU A 29 0.35 13.78 36.74
CA GLU A 29 1.25 14.92 36.61
C GLU A 29 2.42 14.72 37.58
N ILE A 30 3.64 14.78 37.03
CA ILE A 30 4.86 14.63 37.80
C ILE A 30 5.60 15.95 37.74
N ASP A 31 5.72 16.61 38.90
CA ASP A 31 6.56 17.79 39.06
C ASP A 31 7.97 17.33 39.43
N ILE A 32 8.89 17.47 38.47
CA ILE A 32 10.28 17.12 38.64
C ILE A 32 11.15 18.36 38.39
N ARG A 33 12.05 18.65 39.32
CA ARG A 33 13.08 19.65 39.19
C ARG A 33 14.42 18.98 39.14
N PHE A 34 15.24 19.39 38.17
CA PHE A 34 16.59 18.87 38.00
C PHE A 34 17.60 19.82 38.64
N LYS A 35 18.69 19.24 39.14
CA LYS A 35 19.84 20.03 39.58
C LYS A 35 20.39 20.85 38.40
N PRO A 36 20.94 22.05 38.64
CA PRO A 36 21.52 22.87 37.57
C PRO A 36 22.58 22.12 36.80
N SER A 37 22.50 22.16 35.46
CA SER A 37 23.43 21.50 34.56
C SER A 37 24.26 22.46 33.71
N ARG A 38 23.85 23.74 33.62
CA ARG A 38 24.58 24.76 32.88
C ARG A 38 25.40 25.65 33.80
N PHE A 39 26.67 25.81 33.42
CA PHE A 39 27.65 26.59 34.14
C PHE A 39 28.14 27.81 33.35
N SER A 40 27.63 28.01 32.11
CA SER A 40 27.94 29.16 31.27
C SER A 40 26.78 29.58 30.37
N CYS A 41 26.75 30.82 29.96
CA CYS A 41 25.78 31.36 29.02
C CYS A 41 26.03 30.75 27.60
N PRO A 42 25.01 30.19 26.94
CA PRO A 42 25.18 29.58 25.61
C PRO A 42 25.44 30.61 24.49
N THR A 43 25.19 31.92 24.78
CA THR A 43 25.33 32.98 23.78
C THR A 43 26.73 33.60 23.81
N CYS A 44 27.25 33.89 25.00
CA CYS A 44 28.54 34.62 25.14
C CYS A 44 29.60 33.87 25.97
N GLY A 45 29.29 32.66 26.47
CA GLY A 45 30.21 31.85 27.27
C GLY A 45 30.42 32.33 28.72
N SER A 46 29.86 33.48 29.10
CA SER A 46 30.02 34.05 30.46
C SER A 46 29.43 33.13 31.53
N THR A 47 30.08 33.11 32.69
CA THR A 47 29.62 32.46 33.92
C THR A 47 28.78 33.37 34.81
N HIS A 48 28.64 34.66 34.45
CA HIS A 48 27.87 35.65 35.21
C HIS A 48 26.39 35.62 34.77
N PHE A 49 25.58 34.82 35.42
CA PHE A 49 24.13 34.76 35.17
C PHE A 49 23.36 34.57 36.47
N ILE A 50 22.14 35.08 36.46
CA ILE A 50 21.20 34.99 37.60
C ILE A 50 20.03 34.10 37.28
N SER A 51 19.47 33.44 38.30
CA SER A 51 18.25 32.64 38.16
C SER A 51 17.05 33.55 37.87
N LYS A 52 16.25 33.22 36.84
CA LYS A 52 15.00 33.90 36.45
C LYS A 52 13.76 33.06 36.81
N GLY A 53 13.92 32.12 37.75
CA GLY A 53 12.88 31.22 38.20
C GLY A 53 12.75 29.98 37.31
N ASN A 54 11.66 29.23 37.49
CA ASN A 54 11.38 28.00 36.75
C ASN A 54 10.30 28.24 35.69
N LYS A 55 10.47 27.67 34.49
CA LYS A 55 9.44 27.65 33.47
C LYS A 55 8.76 26.28 33.47
N LYS A 56 7.45 26.27 33.59
CA LYS A 56 6.67 25.06 33.42
C LYS A 56 6.75 24.59 31.94
N ARG A 57 7.25 23.39 31.68
CA ARG A 57 7.33 22.78 30.35
C ARG A 57 6.82 21.37 30.44
N PHE A 58 5.65 21.10 29.86
CA PHE A 58 5.09 19.77 29.84
C PHE A 58 5.84 18.88 28.85
N LEU A 59 6.27 17.71 29.34
CA LEU A 59 6.78 16.63 28.52
C LEU A 59 5.86 15.42 28.66
N VAL A 60 5.53 14.80 27.57
CA VAL A 60 4.81 13.53 27.53
C VAL A 60 5.81 12.41 27.88
N SER A 61 5.50 11.61 28.86
CA SER A 61 6.30 10.46 29.27
C SER A 61 5.59 9.14 28.99
N VAL A 62 6.23 8.01 29.32
CA VAL A 62 5.64 6.68 29.19
C VAL A 62 4.38 6.60 30.05
N PRO A 63 3.24 6.10 29.51
CA PRO A 63 1.99 5.96 30.27
C PRO A 63 2.15 4.94 31.40
N VAL A 64 1.45 5.18 32.50
CA VAL A 64 1.35 4.27 33.64
C VAL A 64 -0.10 3.84 33.80
N ASN A 65 -0.36 2.53 33.84
CA ASN A 65 -1.72 1.96 33.87
C ASN A 65 -2.64 2.56 32.78
N ASP A 66 -2.13 2.66 31.57
CA ASP A 66 -2.80 3.26 30.40
C ASP A 66 -3.24 4.73 30.56
N LYS A 67 -2.77 5.39 31.61
CA LYS A 67 -2.98 6.81 31.81
C LYS A 67 -1.76 7.62 31.36
N PRO A 68 -1.96 8.72 30.58
CA PRO A 68 -0.87 9.60 30.18
C PRO A 68 -0.11 10.19 31.36
N VAL A 69 1.19 10.30 31.22
CA VAL A 69 2.07 10.95 32.21
C VAL A 69 2.67 12.21 31.63
N LYS A 70 2.53 13.31 32.35
CA LYS A 70 3.13 14.61 32.00
C LYS A 70 4.16 15.01 33.04
N MET A 71 5.34 15.44 32.57
CA MET A 71 6.46 15.86 33.42
C MET A 71 6.84 17.32 33.17
N THR A 72 7.30 18.02 34.19
CA THR A 72 7.55 19.46 34.04
C THR A 72 8.68 20.00 34.89
N TYR A 73 9.29 20.97 34.47
CA TYR A 73 10.05 22.14 34.89
C TYR A 73 11.44 22.24 34.31
N VAL A 74 11.74 23.47 33.85
CA VAL A 74 13.07 23.87 33.39
C VAL A 74 13.47 25.16 34.11
N LYS A 75 14.64 25.16 34.69
CA LYS A 75 15.22 26.35 35.34
C LYS A 75 15.64 27.36 34.26
N ARG A 76 15.32 28.63 34.48
CA ARG A 76 15.66 29.74 33.56
C ARG A 76 16.70 30.63 34.17
N TYR A 77 17.52 31.19 33.30
CA TYR A 77 18.59 32.11 33.66
C TYR A 77 18.55 33.36 32.77
N LYS A 78 19.16 34.45 33.26
CA LYS A 78 19.47 35.64 32.49
C LYS A 78 20.97 35.92 32.66
N CYS A 79 21.67 36.01 31.55
CA CYS A 79 23.07 36.44 31.54
C CYS A 79 23.16 37.93 31.88
N ILE A 80 24.11 38.28 32.74
CA ILE A 80 24.36 39.68 33.15
C ILE A 80 25.11 40.42 32.05
N ASP A 81 26.05 39.72 31.37
CA ASP A 81 26.97 40.37 30.44
C ASP A 81 26.31 40.62 29.06
N CYS A 82 25.54 39.64 28.51
CA CYS A 82 24.91 39.83 27.21
C CYS A 82 23.38 39.98 27.25
N ASN A 83 22.77 40.01 28.43
CA ASN A 83 21.33 40.10 28.67
C ASN A 83 20.48 38.94 28.08
N ALA A 84 21.10 37.94 27.48
CA ALA A 84 20.39 36.78 26.92
C ALA A 84 19.67 35.98 28.00
N SER A 85 18.42 35.59 27.73
CA SER A 85 17.66 34.65 28.58
C SER A 85 17.76 33.27 28.01
N PHE A 86 18.13 32.30 28.83
CA PHE A 86 18.26 30.89 28.42
C PHE A 86 17.68 29.95 29.48
N SER A 87 17.47 28.70 29.09
CA SER A 87 16.98 27.66 29.98
C SER A 87 18.05 26.59 30.19
N ASP A 88 17.94 25.92 31.32
CA ASP A 88 18.77 24.72 31.58
C ASP A 88 18.42 23.60 30.61
N VAL A 89 19.32 22.64 30.48
CA VAL A 89 19.09 21.44 29.66
C VAL A 89 18.18 20.52 30.46
N ASN A 90 17.10 20.06 29.82
CA ASN A 90 16.26 19.02 30.42
C ASN A 90 16.85 17.66 30.11
N PRO A 91 17.33 16.88 31.09
CA PRO A 91 18.07 15.63 30.85
C PRO A 91 17.21 14.50 30.28
N ILE A 92 15.87 14.58 30.44
CA ILE A 92 14.95 13.54 29.96
C ILE A 92 14.24 13.91 28.65
N ALA A 93 14.30 15.18 28.22
CA ALA A 93 13.74 15.58 26.95
C ALA A 93 14.62 15.14 25.78
N TYR A 94 14.02 14.87 24.64
CA TYR A 94 14.75 14.71 23.40
C TYR A 94 14.80 16.05 22.65
N GLY A 95 15.88 16.79 22.85
CA GLY A 95 16.06 18.12 22.26
C GLY A 95 14.89 19.06 22.60
N ASP A 96 14.30 19.67 21.58
CA ASP A 96 13.15 20.58 21.72
C ASP A 96 11.78 19.90 21.71
N TRP A 97 11.74 18.58 21.61
CA TRP A 97 10.50 17.81 21.61
C TRP A 97 9.77 17.87 22.95
N SER A 98 8.44 17.90 22.89
CA SER A 98 7.58 17.82 24.08
C SER A 98 7.39 16.40 24.59
N PHE A 99 8.38 15.54 24.39
CA PHE A 99 8.38 14.13 24.76
C PHE A 99 9.67 13.77 25.48
N THR A 100 9.59 12.82 26.42
CA THR A 100 10.79 12.19 26.95
C THR A 100 11.39 11.22 25.91
N ARG A 101 12.70 10.93 26.03
CA ARG A 101 13.35 9.92 25.17
C ARG A 101 12.67 8.56 25.25
N THR A 102 12.32 8.14 26.46
CA THR A 102 11.63 6.87 26.74
C THR A 102 10.24 6.82 26.10
N ALA A 103 9.51 7.95 26.12
CA ALA A 103 8.20 8.04 25.44
C ALA A 103 8.33 7.85 23.94
N ILE A 104 9.31 8.50 23.28
CA ILE A 104 9.55 8.36 21.84
C ILE A 104 9.85 6.87 21.50
N ILE A 105 10.76 6.23 22.25
CA ILE A 105 11.10 4.83 22.05
C ILE A 105 9.87 3.93 22.26
N SER A 106 9.08 4.18 23.30
CA SER A 106 7.86 3.42 23.57
C SER A 106 6.81 3.58 22.48
N ILE A 107 6.63 4.80 21.93
CA ILE A 107 5.75 5.06 20.79
C ILE A 107 6.18 4.25 19.58
N LEU A 108 7.47 4.32 19.22
CA LEU A 108 8.02 3.61 18.06
C LEU A 108 7.89 2.09 18.21
N ASN A 109 8.11 1.55 19.41
CA ASN A 109 7.93 0.12 19.67
C ASN A 109 6.45 -0.32 19.58
N ARG A 110 5.52 0.52 20.02
CA ARG A 110 4.08 0.26 19.92
C ARG A 110 3.53 0.39 18.52
N LEU A 111 4.27 1.02 17.58
CA LEU A 111 3.92 1.10 16.16
C LEU A 111 4.32 -0.15 15.35
N LYS A 112 5.17 -1.04 15.89
CA LYS A 112 5.64 -2.24 15.18
C LYS A 112 4.55 -3.28 14.85
N PRO A 113 3.55 -3.57 15.74
CA PRO A 113 2.51 -4.53 15.41
C PRO A 113 1.66 -4.05 14.22
N TYR A 114 1.31 -5.00 13.32
CA TYR A 114 0.57 -4.71 12.07
C TYR A 114 -0.83 -4.09 12.28
N ASN A 115 -1.43 -4.30 13.45
CA ASN A 115 -2.74 -3.74 13.83
C ASN A 115 -2.64 -2.42 14.60
N ALA A 116 -1.43 -1.91 14.83
CA ALA A 116 -1.23 -0.64 15.49
C ALA A 116 -1.68 0.53 14.61
N THR A 117 -2.34 1.52 15.21
CA THR A 117 -2.73 2.75 14.53
C THR A 117 -2.20 3.97 15.27
N TYR A 118 -1.90 5.04 14.54
CA TYR A 118 -1.51 6.31 15.19
C TYR A 118 -2.57 6.79 16.19
N ALA A 119 -3.86 6.59 15.89
CA ALA A 119 -4.96 7.00 16.77
C ALA A 119 -5.01 6.19 18.07
N SER A 120 -4.78 4.88 18.02
CA SER A 120 -4.76 4.04 19.22
C SER A 120 -3.61 4.44 20.16
N ILE A 121 -2.43 4.68 19.61
CA ILE A 121 -1.25 5.07 20.38
C ILE A 121 -1.40 6.50 20.92
N ALA A 122 -1.92 7.41 20.09
CA ALA A 122 -2.19 8.79 20.52
C ALA A 122 -3.08 8.86 21.74
N ARG A 123 -4.11 8.00 21.82
CA ARG A 123 -5.01 7.91 22.98
C ARG A 123 -4.26 7.49 24.24
N ILE A 124 -3.38 6.49 24.14
CA ILE A 124 -2.58 6.00 25.28
C ILE A 124 -1.65 7.09 25.83
N PHE A 125 -1.05 7.88 24.95
CA PHE A 125 -0.12 8.95 25.36
C PHE A 125 -0.80 10.30 25.62
N GLY A 126 -2.11 10.42 25.39
CA GLY A 126 -2.87 11.67 25.58
C GLY A 126 -2.43 12.80 24.64
N VAL A 127 -2.12 12.47 23.38
CA VAL A 127 -1.68 13.38 22.33
C VAL A 127 -2.52 13.25 21.06
N SER A 128 -2.32 14.11 20.07
CA SER A 128 -2.97 13.94 18.75
C SER A 128 -2.28 12.88 17.91
N SER A 129 -3.03 12.26 17.00
CA SER A 129 -2.47 11.31 16.01
C SER A 129 -1.38 11.96 15.15
N THR A 130 -1.50 13.24 14.82
CA THR A 130 -0.50 14.01 14.07
C THR A 130 0.85 14.02 14.77
N ARG A 131 0.86 14.17 16.12
CA ARG A 131 2.12 14.13 16.87
C ARG A 131 2.80 12.76 16.84
N ILE A 132 2.02 11.67 16.81
CA ILE A 132 2.56 10.32 16.65
C ILE A 132 3.13 10.13 15.24
N MET A 133 2.44 10.65 14.21
CA MET A 133 2.95 10.65 12.82
C MET A 133 4.27 11.41 12.70
N GLU A 134 4.35 12.62 13.27
CA GLU A 134 5.59 13.42 13.28
C GLU A 134 6.77 12.69 13.92
N ILE A 135 6.53 11.96 15.02
CA ILE A 135 7.54 11.12 15.66
C ILE A 135 7.96 10.00 14.69
N PHE A 136 7.01 9.28 14.08
CA PHE A 136 7.32 8.23 13.12
C PHE A 136 8.15 8.76 11.96
N ASP A 137 7.70 9.83 11.30
CA ASP A 137 8.37 10.43 10.15
C ASP A 137 9.78 10.97 10.47
N THR A 138 9.98 11.43 11.72
CA THR A 138 11.28 11.93 12.15
C THR A 138 12.29 10.85 12.48
N PHE A 139 11.86 9.78 13.16
CA PHE A 139 12.78 8.80 13.74
C PHE A 139 12.85 7.48 12.97
N VAL A 140 11.85 7.18 12.11
CA VAL A 140 11.85 5.97 11.31
C VAL A 140 12.43 6.27 9.92
N ARG A 141 13.42 5.51 9.56
CA ARG A 141 14.00 5.50 8.21
C ARG A 141 13.86 4.10 7.65
N ILE A 142 12.91 3.92 6.76
CA ILE A 142 12.74 2.66 6.04
C ILE A 142 13.75 2.67 4.90
N LYS A 143 14.71 1.75 4.96
CA LYS A 143 15.63 1.55 3.85
C LYS A 143 15.02 0.57 2.87
N ARG A 144 15.11 0.90 1.59
CA ARG A 144 14.78 -0.02 0.50
C ARG A 144 15.61 -1.30 0.62
N HIS A 145 15.00 -2.45 0.38
CA HIS A 145 15.75 -3.69 0.19
C HIS A 145 16.45 -3.69 -1.18
N SER A 146 17.50 -4.50 -1.32
CA SER A 146 18.15 -4.69 -2.62
C SER A 146 17.17 -5.30 -3.63
N LEU A 147 17.34 -4.95 -4.90
CA LEU A 147 16.53 -5.50 -5.97
C LEU A 147 16.74 -7.02 -6.09
N PRO A 148 15.65 -7.80 -6.24
CA PRO A 148 15.74 -9.25 -6.40
C PRO A 148 16.04 -9.63 -7.85
N ARG A 149 16.36 -10.92 -8.07
CA ARG A 149 16.49 -11.49 -9.41
C ARG A 149 15.18 -11.41 -10.21
N VAL A 150 14.06 -11.66 -9.55
CA VAL A 150 12.69 -11.58 -10.12
C VAL A 150 11.91 -10.50 -9.40
N LEU A 151 11.73 -9.38 -10.07
CA LEU A 151 11.05 -8.21 -9.53
C LEU A 151 9.58 -8.18 -9.98
N LEU A 152 8.67 -8.06 -9.03
CA LEU A 152 7.27 -7.73 -9.30
C LEU A 152 7.05 -6.23 -9.11
N ILE A 153 6.41 -5.60 -10.08
CA ILE A 153 5.97 -4.19 -10.00
C ILE A 153 4.47 -4.15 -10.27
N ASP A 154 3.71 -3.68 -9.29
CA ASP A 154 2.26 -3.54 -9.37
C ASP A 154 1.82 -2.21 -8.77
N GLU A 155 0.55 -1.85 -8.93
CA GLU A 155 -0.05 -0.66 -8.36
C GLU A 155 -1.21 -1.00 -7.44
N PHE A 156 -1.44 -0.16 -6.44
CA PHE A 156 -2.61 -0.29 -5.59
C PHE A 156 -3.28 1.05 -5.32
N HIS A 157 -4.58 1.01 -5.08
CA HIS A 157 -5.31 2.21 -4.69
C HIS A 157 -5.09 2.49 -3.20
N PHE A 158 -4.39 3.58 -2.88
CA PHE A 158 -4.06 3.92 -1.49
C PHE A 158 -5.18 4.68 -0.78
N SER A 159 -5.52 5.90 -1.24
CA SER A 159 -6.56 6.73 -0.63
C SER A 159 -7.10 7.77 -1.59
N ARG A 160 -8.40 8.10 -1.45
CA ARG A 160 -9.03 9.18 -2.24
C ARG A 160 -8.48 10.56 -1.89
N ASN A 161 -8.00 10.74 -0.66
CA ASN A 161 -7.50 12.02 -0.13
C ASN A 161 -5.97 12.15 -0.26
N SER A 162 -5.28 11.16 -0.79
CA SER A 162 -3.85 11.23 -1.05
C SER A 162 -3.56 12.09 -2.28
N LYS A 163 -2.43 12.82 -2.26
CA LYS A 163 -1.89 13.53 -3.43
C LYS A 163 -1.74 12.57 -4.62
N TYR A 164 -1.25 11.36 -4.35
CA TYR A 164 -1.11 10.29 -5.34
C TYR A 164 -2.01 9.12 -4.95
N LYS A 165 -2.95 8.80 -5.83
CA LYS A 165 -3.98 7.77 -5.58
C LYS A 165 -3.46 6.36 -5.79
N TYR A 166 -2.45 6.20 -6.65
CA TYR A 166 -1.91 4.93 -7.10
C TYR A 166 -0.39 4.89 -6.90
N PRO A 167 0.08 4.52 -5.71
CA PRO A 167 1.49 4.15 -5.50
C PRO A 167 1.86 2.90 -6.29
N ALA A 168 3.15 2.79 -6.63
CA ALA A 168 3.70 1.55 -7.15
C ALA A 168 4.38 0.76 -6.02
N ILE A 169 4.15 -0.54 -6.00
CA ILE A 169 4.80 -1.47 -5.08
C ILE A 169 5.84 -2.30 -5.84
N LEU A 170 7.03 -2.40 -5.27
CA LEU A 170 8.10 -3.26 -5.74
C LEU A 170 8.23 -4.44 -4.78
N MET A 171 8.17 -5.66 -5.29
CA MET A 171 8.24 -6.88 -4.48
C MET A 171 9.23 -7.89 -5.07
N ASN A 172 9.79 -8.70 -4.21
CA ASN A 172 10.46 -9.92 -4.64
C ASN A 172 9.40 -11.00 -4.90
N PHE A 173 9.31 -11.44 -6.16
CA PHE A 173 8.32 -12.44 -6.58
C PHE A 173 8.53 -13.80 -5.91
N GLU A 174 9.78 -14.17 -5.62
CA GLU A 174 10.13 -15.51 -5.12
C GLU A 174 9.74 -15.73 -3.64
N ASN A 175 9.74 -14.66 -2.83
CA ASN A 175 9.47 -14.76 -1.39
C ASN A 175 8.41 -13.75 -0.88
N ASN A 176 7.77 -13.01 -1.77
CA ASN A 176 6.76 -11.99 -1.48
C ASN A 176 7.23 -10.85 -0.55
N LEU A 177 8.55 -10.62 -0.47
CA LEU A 177 9.09 -9.51 0.32
C LEU A 177 8.86 -8.18 -0.41
N ILE A 178 8.27 -7.21 0.28
CA ILE A 178 8.17 -5.84 -0.22
C ILE A 178 9.57 -5.22 -0.24
N ILE A 179 10.03 -4.81 -1.42
CA ILE A 179 11.31 -4.14 -1.61
C ILE A 179 11.17 -2.66 -1.28
N ASP A 180 10.15 -2.01 -1.84
CA ASP A 180 9.83 -0.60 -1.58
C ASP A 180 8.43 -0.25 -2.07
N ILE A 181 7.96 0.93 -1.65
CA ILE A 181 6.71 1.54 -2.14
C ILE A 181 7.05 2.93 -2.66
N VAL A 182 6.81 3.15 -3.94
CA VAL A 182 7.00 4.44 -4.61
C VAL A 182 5.69 5.22 -4.57
N GLU A 183 5.74 6.48 -4.19
CA GLU A 183 4.55 7.30 -3.92
C GLU A 183 3.56 7.44 -5.08
N SER A 184 4.02 7.22 -6.33
CA SER A 184 3.18 7.25 -7.52
C SER A 184 3.73 6.36 -8.64
N ARG A 185 2.83 5.81 -9.44
CA ARG A 185 3.14 5.07 -10.67
C ARG A 185 3.45 5.95 -11.89
N THR A 186 3.36 7.28 -11.77
CA THR A 186 3.59 8.18 -12.90
C THR A 186 5.01 8.08 -13.42
N HIS A 187 5.18 8.30 -14.73
CA HIS A 187 6.48 8.15 -15.41
C HIS A 187 7.60 8.92 -14.71
N ASP A 188 7.38 10.19 -14.36
CA ASP A 188 8.42 11.06 -13.80
C ASP A 188 8.88 10.58 -12.43
N ILE A 189 7.93 10.24 -11.54
CA ILE A 189 8.26 9.78 -10.18
C ILE A 189 8.96 8.41 -10.21
N MET A 190 8.47 7.49 -11.04
CA MET A 190 9.11 6.18 -11.22
C MET A 190 10.50 6.31 -11.86
N SER A 191 10.65 7.20 -12.84
CA SER A 191 11.94 7.49 -13.48
C SER A 191 12.96 8.03 -12.47
N ASP A 192 12.58 9.04 -11.69
CA ASP A 192 13.42 9.62 -10.64
C ASP A 192 13.81 8.59 -9.56
N TYR A 193 12.87 7.72 -9.20
CA TYR A 193 13.12 6.66 -8.24
C TYR A 193 14.12 5.62 -8.79
N LEU A 194 13.87 5.11 -9.99
CA LEU A 194 14.72 4.09 -10.63
C LEU A 194 16.11 4.62 -10.97
N PHE A 195 16.22 5.91 -11.34
CA PHE A 195 17.50 6.55 -11.61
C PHE A 195 18.45 6.56 -10.39
N LYS A 196 17.89 6.69 -9.18
CA LYS A 196 18.65 6.68 -7.92
C LYS A 196 19.18 5.31 -7.52
N ILE A 197 18.71 4.24 -8.15
CA ILE A 197 19.20 2.88 -7.92
C ILE A 197 20.44 2.67 -8.78
N ASP A 198 21.49 2.12 -8.16
CA ASP A 198 22.75 1.82 -8.85
C ASP A 198 22.51 0.95 -10.09
N LEU A 199 23.20 1.26 -11.19
CA LEU A 199 23.07 0.54 -12.45
C LEU A 199 23.49 -0.94 -12.31
N GLU A 200 24.53 -1.22 -11.55
CA GLU A 200 25.00 -2.60 -11.34
C GLU A 200 23.98 -3.42 -10.52
N GLU A 201 23.21 -2.78 -9.65
CA GLU A 201 22.10 -3.43 -8.97
C GLU A 201 20.94 -3.71 -9.94
N ARG A 202 20.57 -2.74 -10.78
CA ARG A 202 19.52 -2.90 -11.79
C ARG A 202 19.83 -3.97 -12.85
N LYS A 203 21.10 -4.12 -13.23
CA LYS A 203 21.57 -5.15 -14.17
C LYS A 203 21.43 -6.58 -13.64
N LYS A 204 21.31 -6.76 -12.31
CA LYS A 204 21.14 -8.09 -11.68
C LYS A 204 19.69 -8.59 -11.76
N VAL A 205 18.74 -7.72 -12.11
CA VAL A 205 17.35 -8.11 -12.31
C VAL A 205 17.22 -8.84 -13.64
N GLU A 206 16.87 -10.12 -13.59
CA GLU A 206 16.73 -10.98 -14.77
C GLU A 206 15.31 -10.93 -15.33
N TYR A 207 14.30 -10.87 -14.46
CA TYR A 207 12.89 -10.88 -14.84
C TYR A 207 12.12 -9.78 -14.09
N ILE A 208 11.19 -9.14 -14.81
CA ILE A 208 10.27 -8.18 -14.22
C ILE A 208 8.86 -8.56 -14.61
N CYS A 209 8.05 -8.93 -13.61
CA CYS A 209 6.62 -9.17 -13.78
C CYS A 209 5.86 -7.88 -13.48
N THR A 210 4.96 -7.48 -14.39
CA THR A 210 4.17 -6.26 -14.23
C THR A 210 2.77 -6.42 -14.86
N ASP A 211 1.87 -5.49 -14.54
CA ASP A 211 0.62 -5.35 -15.27
C ASP A 211 0.86 -4.83 -16.70
N MET A 212 -0.20 -4.78 -17.51
CA MET A 212 -0.14 -4.26 -18.87
C MET A 212 -0.25 -2.73 -18.94
N SER A 213 0.45 -2.01 -18.04
CA SER A 213 0.50 -0.55 -18.07
C SER A 213 1.40 -0.03 -19.19
N PHE A 214 0.86 0.82 -20.05
CA PHE A 214 1.64 1.45 -21.12
C PHE A 214 2.81 2.31 -20.61
N ILE A 215 2.75 2.77 -19.34
CA ILE A 215 3.80 3.57 -18.71
C ILE A 215 5.01 2.69 -18.36
N PHE A 216 4.76 1.50 -17.81
CA PHE A 216 5.84 0.65 -17.31
C PHE A 216 6.70 0.05 -18.40
N LYS A 217 6.12 -0.41 -19.51
CA LYS A 217 6.88 -1.11 -20.56
C LYS A 217 8.10 -0.33 -21.09
N PRO A 218 7.98 0.93 -21.58
CA PRO A 218 9.14 1.70 -22.04
C PRO A 218 10.09 2.07 -20.90
N LEU A 219 9.56 2.42 -19.73
CA LEU A 219 10.33 2.78 -18.55
C LEU A 219 11.25 1.62 -18.10
N LEU A 220 10.67 0.42 -17.95
CA LEU A 220 11.39 -0.75 -17.46
C LEU A 220 12.45 -1.21 -18.47
N LYS A 221 12.18 -1.15 -19.77
CA LYS A 221 13.18 -1.44 -20.80
C LYS A 221 14.38 -0.47 -20.75
N THR A 222 14.15 0.79 -20.38
CA THR A 222 15.21 1.79 -20.24
C THR A 222 16.07 1.56 -19.00
N TYR A 223 15.43 1.30 -17.86
CA TYR A 223 16.15 1.23 -16.59
C TYR A 223 16.74 -0.16 -16.27
N PHE A 224 16.20 -1.22 -16.87
CA PHE A 224 16.64 -2.61 -16.62
C PHE A 224 17.07 -3.28 -17.93
N PRO A 225 18.28 -2.96 -18.42
CA PRO A 225 18.71 -3.35 -19.78
C PRO A 225 18.86 -4.87 -19.98
N ASN A 226 19.10 -5.62 -18.90
CA ASN A 226 19.29 -7.07 -18.93
C ASN A 226 18.02 -7.88 -18.63
N SER A 227 16.91 -7.21 -18.27
CA SER A 227 15.72 -7.91 -17.79
C SER A 227 14.80 -8.35 -18.93
N THR A 228 14.18 -9.49 -18.74
CA THR A 228 13.04 -9.97 -19.55
C THR A 228 11.75 -9.53 -18.89
N LEU A 229 10.90 -8.79 -19.61
CA LEU A 229 9.60 -8.38 -19.11
C LEU A 229 8.60 -9.54 -19.25
N LEU A 230 7.82 -9.74 -18.20
CA LEU A 230 6.75 -10.72 -18.07
C LEU A 230 5.44 -9.99 -17.77
N VAL A 231 4.33 -10.54 -18.23
CA VAL A 231 2.98 -10.06 -17.87
C VAL A 231 2.36 -11.00 -16.85
N ASP A 232 1.73 -10.45 -15.83
CA ASP A 232 0.89 -11.24 -14.93
C ASP A 232 -0.39 -11.68 -15.64
N HIS A 233 -0.55 -12.99 -15.81
CA HIS A 233 -1.71 -13.63 -16.46
C HIS A 233 -3.05 -13.25 -15.81
N PHE A 234 -3.06 -12.94 -14.51
CA PHE A 234 -4.26 -12.47 -13.83
C PHE A 234 -4.77 -11.17 -14.46
N HIS A 235 -3.87 -10.23 -14.77
CA HIS A 235 -4.24 -8.95 -15.38
C HIS A 235 -4.75 -9.11 -16.82
N VAL A 236 -4.23 -10.09 -17.58
CA VAL A 236 -4.76 -10.40 -18.92
C VAL A 236 -6.19 -10.94 -18.82
N THR A 237 -6.40 -11.94 -17.97
CA THR A 237 -7.74 -12.52 -17.74
C THR A 237 -8.73 -11.48 -17.22
N ARG A 238 -8.28 -10.62 -16.33
CA ARG A 238 -9.08 -9.49 -15.81
C ARG A 238 -9.47 -8.52 -16.91
N LEU A 239 -8.52 -8.09 -17.76
CA LEU A 239 -8.80 -7.22 -18.91
C LEU A 239 -9.92 -7.81 -19.79
N ILE A 240 -9.80 -9.07 -20.17
CA ILE A 240 -10.76 -9.77 -21.04
C ILE A 240 -12.15 -9.82 -20.36
N ASN A 241 -12.20 -10.18 -19.08
CA ASN A 241 -13.44 -10.22 -18.32
C ASN A 241 -14.08 -8.84 -18.16
N ASP A 242 -13.29 -7.79 -17.93
CA ASP A 242 -13.79 -6.42 -17.81
C ASP A 242 -14.38 -5.93 -19.15
N GLN A 243 -13.75 -6.24 -20.28
CA GLN A 243 -14.27 -5.87 -21.60
C GLN A 243 -15.54 -6.67 -21.96
N LEU A 244 -15.60 -7.96 -21.68
CA LEU A 244 -16.83 -8.75 -21.80
C LEU A 244 -17.98 -8.18 -20.94
N ASN A 245 -17.65 -7.74 -19.72
CA ASN A 245 -18.63 -7.09 -18.85
C ASN A 245 -19.06 -5.71 -19.36
N HIS A 246 -18.22 -4.98 -20.08
CA HIS A 246 -18.59 -3.73 -20.76
C HIS A 246 -19.56 -4.02 -21.91
N THR A 247 -19.29 -5.01 -22.77
CA THR A 247 -20.20 -5.48 -23.81
C THR A 247 -21.58 -5.83 -23.22
N ARG A 248 -21.59 -6.67 -22.17
CA ARG A 248 -22.81 -7.02 -21.43
C ARG A 248 -23.58 -5.78 -20.93
N LYS A 249 -22.88 -4.82 -20.33
CA LYS A 249 -23.51 -3.57 -19.81
C LYS A 249 -24.09 -2.74 -20.96
N ARG A 250 -23.42 -2.67 -22.09
CA ARG A 250 -23.89 -1.98 -23.29
C ARG A 250 -25.16 -2.64 -23.82
N ILE A 251 -25.18 -3.95 -23.95
CA ILE A 251 -26.35 -4.72 -24.37
C ILE A 251 -27.50 -4.59 -23.35
N MET A 252 -27.22 -4.69 -22.05
CA MET A 252 -28.22 -4.52 -21.01
C MET A 252 -28.94 -3.14 -21.10
N ARG A 253 -28.26 -2.09 -21.56
CA ARG A 253 -28.86 -0.75 -21.76
C ARG A 253 -29.95 -0.75 -22.83
N LYS A 254 -29.94 -1.67 -23.80
CA LYS A 254 -31.02 -1.83 -24.80
C LYS A 254 -32.37 -2.12 -24.13
N TYR A 255 -32.31 -2.78 -22.94
CA TYR A 255 -33.51 -3.21 -22.17
C TYR A 255 -33.87 -2.28 -20.99
N VAL A 256 -33.19 -1.15 -20.81
CA VAL A 256 -33.36 -0.28 -19.63
C VAL A 256 -34.75 0.32 -19.49
N LYS A 257 -35.51 0.48 -20.60
CA LYS A 257 -36.89 0.97 -20.60
C LYS A 257 -37.84 0.01 -19.91
N ASN A 258 -37.57 -1.29 -19.93
CA ASN A 258 -38.32 -2.32 -19.19
C ASN A 258 -37.40 -3.09 -18.24
N LYS A 259 -37.10 -2.50 -17.06
CA LYS A 259 -36.26 -3.12 -16.02
C LYS A 259 -36.87 -4.39 -15.41
N LYS A 260 -38.13 -4.70 -15.69
CA LYS A 260 -38.81 -5.94 -15.26
C LYS A 260 -38.63 -7.06 -16.30
N SER A 261 -38.13 -6.76 -17.51
CA SER A 261 -37.94 -7.79 -18.53
C SER A 261 -36.97 -8.86 -18.06
N ARG A 262 -37.13 -10.06 -18.58
CA ARG A 262 -36.27 -11.22 -18.29
C ARG A 262 -34.84 -10.96 -18.68
N GLU A 263 -34.61 -10.35 -19.86
CA GLU A 263 -33.30 -10.00 -20.40
C GLU A 263 -32.55 -9.04 -19.49
N TYR A 264 -33.20 -7.91 -19.10
CA TYR A 264 -32.57 -6.94 -18.20
C TYR A 264 -32.20 -7.57 -16.86
N ARG A 265 -33.12 -8.36 -16.27
CA ARG A 265 -32.90 -8.99 -14.95
C ARG A 265 -31.78 -10.04 -15.00
N LEU A 266 -31.75 -10.90 -16.02
CA LEU A 266 -30.69 -11.90 -16.20
C LEU A 266 -29.34 -11.24 -16.44
N LEU A 267 -29.22 -10.30 -17.39
CA LEU A 267 -27.99 -9.56 -17.65
C LEU A 267 -27.48 -8.79 -16.43
N LYS A 268 -28.38 -8.33 -15.55
CA LYS A 268 -28.02 -7.59 -14.33
C LYS A 268 -27.59 -8.51 -13.18
N HIS A 269 -28.28 -9.61 -12.95
CA HIS A 269 -28.15 -10.41 -11.73
C HIS A 269 -27.41 -11.75 -11.92
N ARG A 270 -27.30 -12.26 -13.16
CA ARG A 270 -26.64 -13.54 -13.48
C ARG A 270 -25.33 -13.38 -14.25
N TYR A 271 -24.84 -12.16 -14.42
CA TYR A 271 -23.66 -11.84 -15.22
C TYR A 271 -22.36 -12.56 -14.76
N LYS A 272 -22.26 -12.93 -13.48
CA LYS A 272 -21.08 -13.66 -12.97
C LYS A 272 -20.84 -14.98 -13.69
N ILE A 273 -21.89 -15.59 -14.22
CA ILE A 273 -21.81 -16.81 -15.01
C ILE A 273 -21.01 -16.58 -16.31
N LEU A 274 -21.20 -15.42 -16.97
CA LEU A 274 -20.42 -15.05 -18.16
C LEU A 274 -18.91 -14.90 -17.88
N LEU A 275 -18.55 -14.56 -16.65
CA LEU A 275 -17.15 -14.35 -16.26
C LEU A 275 -16.44 -15.64 -15.81
N LYS A 276 -17.17 -16.72 -15.55
CA LYS A 276 -16.58 -18.04 -15.31
C LYS A 276 -15.96 -18.59 -16.59
N SER A 277 -14.93 -19.43 -16.44
CA SER A 277 -14.50 -20.33 -17.53
C SER A 277 -15.58 -21.36 -17.80
N LYS A 278 -15.75 -21.76 -19.05
CA LYS A 278 -16.71 -22.79 -19.48
C LYS A 278 -16.54 -24.09 -18.69
N ASN A 279 -15.30 -24.47 -18.38
CA ASN A 279 -15.00 -25.67 -17.60
C ASN A 279 -15.49 -25.61 -16.15
N ASN A 280 -15.76 -24.40 -15.62
CA ASN A 280 -16.25 -24.17 -14.26
C ASN A 280 -17.75 -23.88 -14.20
N ILE A 281 -18.48 -24.07 -15.30
CA ILE A 281 -19.93 -23.94 -15.37
C ILE A 281 -20.57 -25.25 -14.92
N ASP A 282 -21.46 -25.15 -13.92
CA ASP A 282 -22.20 -26.30 -13.41
C ASP A 282 -23.31 -26.73 -14.41
N ASN A 283 -23.17 -27.94 -14.97
CA ASN A 283 -24.09 -28.54 -15.92
C ASN A 283 -25.07 -29.55 -15.28
N GLU A 284 -24.83 -29.92 -14.01
CA GLU A 284 -25.51 -31.07 -13.39
C GLU A 284 -26.50 -30.64 -12.30
N THR A 285 -26.19 -29.59 -11.56
CA THR A 285 -26.99 -29.18 -10.42
C THR A 285 -28.14 -28.28 -10.85
N PHE A 286 -29.37 -28.77 -10.78
CA PHE A 286 -30.58 -27.99 -11.02
C PHE A 286 -30.95 -27.18 -9.76
N LYS A 287 -31.08 -25.85 -9.90
CA LYS A 287 -31.53 -24.94 -8.86
C LYS A 287 -32.68 -24.08 -9.37
N TYR A 288 -33.66 -23.81 -8.49
CA TYR A 288 -34.74 -22.90 -8.86
C TYR A 288 -34.21 -21.48 -9.03
N ASP A 289 -34.36 -20.92 -10.23
CA ASP A 289 -33.99 -19.53 -10.53
C ASP A 289 -35.25 -18.66 -10.58
N LYS A 290 -35.29 -17.64 -9.70
CA LYS A 290 -36.42 -16.72 -9.56
C LYS A 290 -36.65 -15.81 -10.78
N ILE A 291 -35.71 -15.70 -11.70
CA ILE A 291 -35.83 -14.87 -12.91
C ILE A 291 -36.30 -15.74 -14.07
N MET A 292 -35.79 -16.99 -14.12
CA MET A 292 -36.22 -17.99 -15.10
C MET A 292 -37.55 -18.66 -14.74
N GLU A 293 -37.93 -18.59 -13.46
CA GLU A 293 -39.16 -19.20 -12.88
C GLU A 293 -39.24 -20.73 -13.05
N CYS A 294 -38.06 -21.38 -13.13
CA CYS A 294 -37.92 -22.82 -13.27
C CYS A 294 -36.62 -23.32 -12.69
N HIS A 295 -36.47 -24.66 -12.58
CA HIS A 295 -35.20 -25.29 -12.20
C HIS A 295 -34.28 -25.33 -13.41
N VAL A 296 -33.07 -24.77 -13.26
CA VAL A 296 -32.08 -24.63 -14.33
C VAL A 296 -30.67 -24.90 -13.79
N THR A 297 -29.79 -25.33 -14.67
CA THR A 297 -28.34 -25.39 -14.42
C THR A 297 -27.69 -24.05 -14.76
N GLU A 298 -26.45 -23.83 -14.32
CA GLU A 298 -25.69 -22.63 -14.72
C GLU A 298 -25.50 -22.56 -16.24
N ASN A 299 -25.32 -23.70 -16.91
CA ASN A 299 -25.20 -23.72 -18.37
C ASN A 299 -26.46 -23.27 -19.09
N MET A 300 -27.64 -23.65 -18.61
CA MET A 300 -28.91 -23.19 -19.18
C MET A 300 -29.07 -21.68 -19.04
N ILE A 301 -28.64 -21.10 -17.92
CA ILE A 301 -28.62 -19.65 -17.73
C ILE A 301 -27.62 -18.98 -18.67
N LEU A 302 -26.42 -19.56 -18.82
CA LEU A 302 -25.38 -19.07 -19.74
C LEU A 302 -25.91 -19.03 -21.18
N GLU A 303 -26.46 -20.12 -21.69
CA GLU A 303 -26.99 -20.17 -23.06
C GLU A 303 -28.14 -19.17 -23.27
N THR A 304 -28.99 -18.97 -22.25
CA THR A 304 -30.03 -17.95 -22.29
C THR A 304 -29.42 -16.53 -22.36
N LEU A 305 -28.40 -16.24 -21.57
CA LEU A 305 -27.70 -14.93 -21.62
C LEU A 305 -27.08 -14.68 -23.00
N LEU A 306 -26.43 -15.69 -23.58
CA LEU A 306 -25.79 -15.61 -24.88
C LEU A 306 -26.78 -15.55 -26.05
N SER A 307 -28.04 -15.98 -25.87
CA SER A 307 -29.08 -15.86 -26.89
C SER A 307 -29.66 -14.45 -27.04
N PHE A 308 -29.41 -13.54 -26.10
CA PHE A 308 -29.96 -12.19 -26.16
C PHE A 308 -29.29 -11.29 -27.19
N ASP A 309 -28.03 -11.58 -27.56
CA ASP A 309 -27.31 -10.73 -28.48
C ASP A 309 -26.07 -11.47 -29.04
N ASP A 310 -25.89 -11.45 -30.35
CA ASP A 310 -24.79 -12.11 -31.03
C ASP A 310 -23.42 -11.52 -30.68
N GLU A 311 -23.34 -10.23 -30.43
CA GLU A 311 -22.10 -9.59 -29.98
C GLU A 311 -21.64 -10.14 -28.60
N LEU A 312 -22.60 -10.39 -27.70
CA LEU A 312 -22.29 -10.99 -26.41
C LEU A 312 -21.75 -12.41 -26.55
N ARG A 313 -22.37 -13.20 -27.44
CA ARG A 313 -21.91 -14.57 -27.76
C ARG A 313 -20.53 -14.58 -28.36
N GLN A 314 -20.26 -13.69 -29.32
CA GLN A 314 -18.96 -13.58 -29.96
C GLN A 314 -17.86 -13.16 -28.97
N ALA A 315 -18.12 -12.17 -28.14
CA ALA A 315 -17.17 -11.73 -27.09
C ALA A 315 -16.92 -12.84 -26.06
N TYR A 316 -17.94 -13.58 -25.65
CA TYR A 316 -17.80 -14.72 -24.74
C TYR A 316 -16.95 -15.81 -25.36
N ASN A 317 -17.19 -16.19 -26.62
CA ASN A 317 -16.40 -17.19 -27.32
C ASN A 317 -14.93 -16.79 -27.47
N ALA A 318 -14.64 -15.53 -27.78
CA ALA A 318 -13.27 -15.03 -27.83
C ALA A 318 -12.57 -15.11 -26.47
N LYS A 319 -13.28 -14.82 -25.36
CA LYS A 319 -12.77 -15.02 -24.00
C LYS A 319 -12.40 -16.49 -23.75
N GLU A 320 -13.27 -17.42 -24.10
CA GLU A 320 -13.01 -18.86 -23.88
C GLU A 320 -11.80 -19.36 -24.70
N GLU A 321 -11.61 -18.88 -25.92
CA GLU A 321 -10.42 -19.21 -26.73
C GLU A 321 -9.13 -18.77 -26.03
N TYR A 322 -9.12 -17.57 -25.43
CA TYR A 322 -7.97 -17.12 -24.65
C TYR A 322 -7.73 -17.99 -23.41
N LEU A 323 -8.80 -18.34 -22.68
CA LEU A 323 -8.67 -19.18 -21.47
C LEU A 323 -8.14 -20.58 -21.78
N ILE A 324 -8.53 -21.16 -22.92
CA ILE A 324 -8.01 -22.44 -23.42
C ILE A 324 -6.52 -22.29 -23.75
N PHE A 325 -6.15 -21.24 -24.51
CA PHE A 325 -4.75 -20.94 -24.82
C PHE A 325 -3.90 -20.79 -23.56
N ASP A 326 -4.36 -20.00 -22.56
CA ASP A 326 -3.65 -19.77 -21.30
C ASP A 326 -3.45 -21.07 -20.52
N GLN A 327 -4.48 -21.92 -20.43
CA GLN A 327 -4.43 -23.20 -19.73
C GLN A 327 -3.46 -24.18 -20.40
N VAL A 328 -3.53 -24.33 -21.73
CA VAL A 328 -2.66 -25.22 -22.50
C VAL A 328 -1.21 -24.75 -22.41
N SER A 329 -0.98 -23.44 -22.58
CA SER A 329 0.36 -22.85 -22.55
C SER A 329 1.07 -22.98 -21.21
N LYS A 330 0.33 -23.02 -20.10
CA LYS A 330 0.87 -23.29 -18.75
C LYS A 330 1.28 -24.74 -18.53
N GLY A 331 0.67 -25.69 -19.25
CA GLY A 331 0.98 -27.12 -19.15
C GLY A 331 2.16 -27.58 -20.03
N GLU A 332 2.61 -26.75 -20.97
CA GLU A 332 3.59 -27.16 -22.00
C GLU A 332 4.87 -26.30 -21.92
N VAL A 333 5.98 -26.94 -21.56
CA VAL A 333 7.29 -26.26 -21.38
C VAL A 333 7.92 -25.81 -22.71
N ASN A 334 7.73 -26.57 -23.80
CA ASN A 334 8.41 -26.38 -25.09
C ASN A 334 7.43 -26.32 -26.26
N ASN A 335 6.57 -25.32 -26.28
CA ASN A 335 5.65 -25.15 -27.39
C ASN A 335 6.13 -24.08 -28.38
N SER A 336 6.76 -24.50 -29.47
CA SER A 336 7.10 -23.62 -30.62
C SER A 336 5.88 -22.98 -31.26
N ASN A 337 4.67 -23.47 -30.97
CA ASN A 337 3.41 -23.01 -31.53
C ASN A 337 2.73 -21.90 -30.71
N LYS A 338 3.13 -21.65 -29.45
CA LYS A 338 2.46 -20.65 -28.57
C LYS A 338 2.26 -19.29 -29.24
N ARG A 339 3.24 -18.84 -30.01
CA ARG A 339 3.12 -17.59 -30.78
C ARG A 339 1.99 -17.65 -31.82
N LYS A 340 1.92 -18.74 -32.59
CA LYS A 340 0.86 -18.92 -33.59
C LYS A 340 -0.52 -19.05 -32.96
N GLU A 341 -0.60 -19.72 -31.82
CA GLU A 341 -1.84 -19.88 -31.06
C GLU A 341 -2.31 -18.55 -30.49
N LEU A 342 -1.41 -17.76 -29.89
CA LEU A 342 -1.74 -16.40 -29.44
C LEU A 342 -2.16 -15.49 -30.59
N ASP A 343 -1.51 -15.60 -31.76
CA ASP A 343 -1.91 -14.88 -32.99
C ASP A 343 -3.33 -15.27 -33.43
N ALA A 344 -3.66 -16.55 -33.36
CA ALA A 344 -5.01 -17.04 -33.68
C ALA A 344 -6.06 -16.47 -32.70
N VAL A 345 -5.75 -16.45 -31.39
CA VAL A 345 -6.60 -15.84 -30.37
C VAL A 345 -6.81 -14.34 -30.62
N ILE A 346 -5.73 -13.61 -30.86
CA ILE A 346 -5.80 -12.17 -31.18
C ILE A 346 -6.66 -11.93 -32.43
N LYS A 347 -6.47 -12.75 -33.46
CA LYS A 347 -7.28 -12.70 -34.68
C LYS A 347 -8.75 -12.95 -34.40
N LYS A 348 -9.07 -13.89 -33.48
CA LYS A 348 -10.44 -14.18 -33.07
C LYS A 348 -11.10 -12.94 -32.45
N PHE A 349 -10.43 -12.26 -31.51
CA PHE A 349 -10.91 -11.00 -30.92
C PHE A 349 -11.15 -9.91 -31.96
N LYS A 350 -10.27 -9.75 -32.96
CA LYS A 350 -10.42 -8.78 -34.06
C LYS A 350 -11.65 -9.09 -34.93
N HIS A 351 -11.95 -10.39 -35.16
CA HIS A 351 -13.06 -10.80 -36.06
C HIS A 351 -14.44 -10.82 -35.39
N THR A 352 -14.55 -10.53 -34.09
CA THR A 352 -15.84 -10.39 -33.44
C THR A 352 -16.64 -9.19 -33.88
N HIS A 353 -16.01 -8.17 -34.51
CA HIS A 353 -16.58 -6.86 -34.81
C HIS A 353 -17.19 -6.14 -33.57
N VAL A 354 -16.87 -6.61 -32.36
CA VAL A 354 -17.28 -6.02 -31.08
C VAL A 354 -16.20 -5.06 -30.61
N GLU A 355 -16.55 -3.80 -30.41
CA GLU A 355 -15.58 -2.73 -30.09
C GLU A 355 -14.70 -3.08 -28.87
N GLU A 356 -15.33 -3.58 -27.82
CA GLU A 356 -14.65 -3.99 -26.59
C GLU A 356 -13.66 -5.15 -26.84
N SER A 357 -14.02 -6.11 -27.68
CA SER A 357 -13.14 -7.23 -28.05
C SER A 357 -11.97 -6.78 -28.92
N ILE A 358 -12.19 -5.86 -29.84
CA ILE A 358 -11.12 -5.25 -30.66
C ILE A 358 -10.12 -4.52 -29.75
N SER A 359 -10.58 -3.81 -28.73
CA SER A 359 -9.71 -3.18 -27.71
C SER A 359 -8.83 -4.20 -26.99
N VAL A 360 -9.38 -5.39 -26.64
CA VAL A 360 -8.57 -6.50 -26.10
C VAL A 360 -7.50 -6.92 -27.09
N ALA A 361 -7.86 -7.14 -28.36
CA ALA A 361 -6.92 -7.56 -29.39
C ALA A 361 -5.74 -6.60 -29.54
N VAL A 362 -5.98 -5.28 -29.51
CA VAL A 362 -4.94 -4.25 -29.56
C VAL A 362 -3.98 -4.37 -28.37
N THR A 363 -4.52 -4.56 -27.18
CA THR A 363 -3.70 -4.72 -25.98
C THR A 363 -2.89 -6.01 -25.99
N LEU A 364 -3.49 -7.14 -26.39
CA LEU A 364 -2.79 -8.41 -26.52
C LEU A 364 -1.67 -8.36 -27.57
N GLU A 365 -1.90 -7.69 -28.70
CA GLU A 365 -0.88 -7.49 -29.73
C GLU A 365 0.30 -6.67 -29.20
N HIS A 366 0.03 -5.57 -28.48
CA HIS A 366 1.06 -4.73 -27.89
C HIS A 366 1.91 -5.46 -26.85
N TRP A 367 1.32 -6.36 -26.07
CA TRP A 367 1.97 -7.10 -24.99
C TRP A 367 2.33 -8.54 -25.35
N LYS A 368 2.25 -8.91 -26.61
CA LYS A 368 2.40 -10.27 -27.11
C LYS A 368 3.69 -10.94 -26.66
N GLU A 369 4.83 -10.25 -26.80
CA GLU A 369 6.13 -10.80 -26.42
C GLU A 369 6.20 -11.06 -24.90
N GLU A 370 5.75 -10.11 -24.11
CA GLU A 370 5.79 -10.22 -22.65
C GLU A 370 4.80 -11.28 -22.12
N ILE A 371 3.66 -11.47 -22.80
CA ILE A 371 2.74 -12.58 -22.50
C ILE A 371 3.40 -13.93 -22.85
N LEU A 372 4.08 -14.04 -24.00
CA LEU A 372 4.78 -15.27 -24.37
C LEU A 372 5.95 -15.58 -23.43
N ASN A 373 6.70 -14.55 -23.01
CA ASN A 373 7.81 -14.69 -22.06
C ASN A 373 7.33 -15.27 -20.72
N SER A 374 6.14 -14.88 -20.25
CA SER A 374 5.62 -15.36 -18.96
C SER A 374 5.32 -16.86 -18.93
N PHE A 375 5.09 -17.51 -20.08
CA PHE A 375 4.95 -18.97 -20.15
C PHE A 375 6.29 -19.72 -20.14
N THR A 376 7.40 -19.07 -20.45
CA THR A 376 8.73 -19.70 -20.44
C THR A 376 9.37 -19.67 -19.07
N TRP A 377 8.94 -18.77 -18.20
CA TRP A 377 9.53 -18.57 -16.87
C TRP A 377 8.93 -19.48 -15.77
N ILE A 378 7.74 -20.06 -15.97
CA ILE A 378 7.01 -20.88 -14.96
C ILE A 378 7.70 -22.22 -14.64
N ASN A 379 8.93 -22.45 -15.11
CA ASN A 379 9.68 -23.70 -14.88
C ASN A 379 10.93 -23.49 -14.06
#